data_492548b55e5df844d31608e7a0ecd9ad
#
_entry.id   492548b55e5df844d31608e7a0ecd9ad
#
_cell.length_a   1.000
_cell.length_b   1.000
_cell.length_c   1.000
_cell.angle_alpha   90.00
_cell.angle_beta   90.00
_cell.angle_gamma   90.00
#
_symmetry.space_group_name_H-M   'P 1'
#
loop_
_entity.id
_entity.type
_entity.pdbx_description
1 polymer ?
#
loop_
_entity_poly.entity_id
_entity_poly.type
_entity_poly.pdbx_seq_one_letter_code
_entity_poly.pdbx_strand_id
1 'polypeptide(L)'
;MGVFAPTLSAWAQSQPAQQQLPLAPQVKGSRPRANPAVLTPAATQLLPEVKDLAAPNPLALPTKPSQVQISELRPIGLLEAENLAEVNNPNLKLIASQVDQAQSSLRAQIALWYPTLSLSANSLPSYTGGQQYTKGLSSATNGYSSTNRWFYGTQVQAQWALINPQRVPAIAAARDTFEKAKDQYLISLRELRLQVDVAYFNLQQADDSVRIGQESVRASVISLRDARARFQAGVATKLEVLEAETQLARDQQLLTDSLASQAIARRTLASLLDLPQTVTPTAKDPARVVGTWQPSLQESIIAAYAFREELDQALLDISIANSTANQALGAVQPFLNIFNTFIAGRYQGSQSVLVDLPGSMGWNVDNSIGLSVTWNVFDGGAAAARSRAAKQQAQQYTYQFAQRRDEIRRDVESSFYELEKNNRNLTTTAREVLSAREALRLARLRLEAGVTTQREVVNNQRDLTQAEVRHSNAISDYNRRLAELRRRTGLDQIALCTPPALPAVKPKFEGVSNVPVEQPALLPACQAAKAVL
;
A
#
# COMPACT_ATOMS: atom_id res chain seq x y z
N MET A 1 22.22 54.67 -47.26
CA MET A 1 22.98 53.40 -47.38
C MET A 1 22.75 52.60 -46.10
N GLY A 2 21.80 51.69 -46.14
CA GLY A 2 21.45 50.84 -45.01
C GLY A 2 22.18 49.53 -45.17
N VAL A 3 22.79 49.08 -44.05
CA VAL A 3 23.42 47.79 -43.96
C VAL A 3 22.43 46.86 -43.23
N PHE A 4 21.89 45.89 -43.96
CA PHE A 4 21.10 44.77 -43.40
C PHE A 4 22.06 43.75 -42.79
N ALA A 5 21.92 43.49 -41.47
CA ALA A 5 22.52 42.35 -40.81
C ALA A 5 21.50 41.19 -40.80
N PRO A 6 21.88 39.95 -41.16
CA PRO A 6 20.97 38.80 -41.06
C PRO A 6 20.88 38.33 -39.63
N THR A 7 19.67 38.27 -39.12
CA THR A 7 19.33 37.63 -37.83
C THR A 7 19.46 36.12 -37.98
N LEU A 8 20.49 35.54 -37.38
CA LEU A 8 20.60 34.08 -37.13
C LEU A 8 19.54 33.69 -36.11
N SER A 9 18.47 33.07 -36.57
CA SER A 9 17.51 32.35 -35.70
C SER A 9 18.21 31.15 -35.09
N ALA A 10 18.63 31.29 -33.83
CA ALA A 10 19.09 30.20 -33.02
C ALA A 10 17.92 29.22 -32.80
N TRP A 11 18.02 28.04 -33.37
CA TRP A 11 17.19 26.91 -33.04
C TRP A 11 17.53 26.51 -31.61
N ALA A 12 16.78 27.03 -30.63
CA ALA A 12 16.79 26.52 -29.29
C ALA A 12 16.22 25.09 -29.33
N GLN A 13 17.11 24.12 -29.30
CA GLN A 13 16.74 22.75 -28.94
C GLN A 13 16.11 22.83 -27.55
N SER A 14 14.80 22.63 -27.50
CA SER A 14 14.10 22.40 -26.25
C SER A 14 14.65 21.10 -25.67
N GLN A 15 15.63 21.22 -24.77
CA GLN A 15 15.97 20.14 -23.85
C GLN A 15 14.66 19.77 -23.15
N PRO A 16 14.32 18.46 -23.05
CA PRO A 16 13.20 18.05 -22.22
C PRO A 16 13.46 18.66 -20.85
N ALA A 17 12.50 19.43 -20.35
CA ALA A 17 12.59 20.05 -19.04
C ALA A 17 12.96 18.94 -18.04
N GLN A 18 14.18 19.00 -17.51
CA GLN A 18 14.57 18.18 -16.38
C GLN A 18 13.56 18.55 -15.31
N GLN A 19 12.63 17.63 -15.00
CA GLN A 19 11.73 17.79 -13.89
C GLN A 19 12.60 17.92 -12.64
N GLN A 20 12.78 19.14 -12.19
CA GLN A 20 13.49 19.40 -10.95
C GLN A 20 12.75 18.66 -9.85
N LEU A 21 13.43 17.72 -9.21
CA LEU A 21 12.91 17.06 -8.04
C LEU A 21 12.58 18.14 -7.00
N PRO A 22 11.40 18.09 -6.38
CA PRO A 22 11.05 19.07 -5.36
C PRO A 22 12.10 19.04 -4.25
N LEU A 23 12.48 20.21 -3.77
CA LEU A 23 13.45 20.36 -2.69
C LEU A 23 13.01 19.55 -1.46
N ALA A 24 13.93 18.81 -0.85
CA ALA A 24 13.66 18.08 0.37
C ALA A 24 13.10 19.04 1.44
N PRO A 25 12.00 18.70 2.14
CA PRO A 25 11.39 19.56 3.12
C PRO A 25 12.36 19.83 4.27
N GLN A 26 12.43 21.08 4.71
CA GLN A 26 13.18 21.42 5.90
C GLN A 26 12.48 20.81 7.13
N VAL A 27 13.26 20.31 8.09
CA VAL A 27 12.80 19.63 9.33
C VAL A 27 11.93 20.52 10.24
N LYS A 28 11.87 21.83 9.99
CA LYS A 28 11.01 22.79 10.69
C LYS A 28 9.81 23.19 9.82
N GLY A 29 8.74 22.43 9.91
CA GLY A 29 7.49 22.73 9.21
C GLY A 29 6.88 21.48 8.59
N SER A 30 5.61 21.56 8.25
CA SER A 30 4.92 20.49 7.52
C SER A 30 5.69 20.16 6.24
N ARG A 31 6.06 18.88 6.07
CA ARG A 31 6.58 18.40 4.79
C ARG A 31 5.56 18.69 3.70
N PRO A 32 5.95 19.15 2.52
CA PRO A 32 5.01 19.26 1.43
C PRO A 32 4.44 17.86 1.18
N ARG A 33 3.12 17.73 1.29
CA ARG A 33 2.43 16.47 0.97
C ARG A 33 2.81 16.06 -0.44
N ALA A 34 2.89 14.74 -0.65
CA ALA A 34 3.18 14.18 -1.96
C ALA A 34 2.35 14.91 -3.03
N ASN A 35 3.04 15.58 -3.93
CA ASN A 35 2.38 16.23 -5.05
C ASN A 35 1.64 15.15 -5.85
N PRO A 36 0.39 15.33 -6.26
CA PRO A 36 -0.33 14.41 -7.15
C PRO A 36 0.47 14.01 -8.41
N ALA A 37 1.43 14.84 -8.82
CA ALA A 37 2.36 14.53 -9.91
C ALA A 37 3.37 13.41 -9.55
N VAL A 38 3.56 13.10 -8.26
CA VAL A 38 4.51 12.09 -7.76
C VAL A 38 3.81 10.79 -7.40
N LEU A 39 2.61 10.88 -6.87
CA LEU A 39 1.74 9.73 -6.61
C LEU A 39 0.41 9.95 -7.33
N THR A 40 0.14 9.13 -8.32
CA THR A 40 -1.18 9.10 -8.96
C THR A 40 -2.24 8.75 -7.91
N PRO A 41 -3.34 9.52 -7.80
CA PRO A 41 -4.41 9.17 -6.86
C PRO A 41 -4.96 7.78 -7.17
N ALA A 42 -5.50 7.10 -6.14
CA ALA A 42 -6.11 5.80 -6.33
C ALA A 42 -7.29 5.89 -7.30
N ALA A 43 -7.43 4.90 -8.16
CA ALA A 43 -8.58 4.77 -9.03
C ALA A 43 -9.85 4.56 -8.20
N THR A 44 -10.90 5.32 -8.50
CA THR A 44 -12.20 5.21 -7.86
C THR A 44 -13.21 4.45 -8.69
N GLN A 45 -12.90 4.21 -9.96
CA GLN A 45 -13.76 3.51 -10.92
C GLN A 45 -12.92 2.54 -11.76
N LEU A 46 -13.53 1.43 -12.11
CA LEU A 46 -12.95 0.47 -13.04
C LEU A 46 -12.84 1.06 -14.43
N LEU A 47 -11.76 0.74 -15.13
CA LEU A 47 -11.59 1.05 -16.55
C LEU A 47 -12.72 0.40 -17.37
N PRO A 48 -13.15 1.02 -18.49
CA PRO A 48 -14.25 0.50 -19.30
C PRO A 48 -14.07 -0.95 -19.76
N GLU A 49 -12.82 -1.35 -20.00
CA GLU A 49 -12.42 -2.67 -20.50
C GLU A 49 -12.56 -3.79 -19.45
N VAL A 50 -12.61 -3.45 -18.16
CA VAL A 50 -12.64 -4.39 -17.04
C VAL A 50 -13.82 -4.16 -16.07
N LYS A 51 -14.84 -3.44 -16.50
CA LYS A 51 -16.04 -3.15 -15.67
C LYS A 51 -16.80 -4.38 -15.22
N ASP A 52 -16.78 -5.43 -16.01
CA ASP A 52 -17.37 -6.73 -15.75
C ASP A 52 -16.65 -7.52 -14.66
N LEU A 53 -15.43 -7.12 -14.30
CA LEU A 53 -14.57 -7.75 -13.30
C LEU A 53 -14.68 -7.05 -11.92
N ALA A 54 -15.83 -6.49 -11.60
CA ALA A 54 -16.07 -5.92 -10.27
C ALA A 54 -15.96 -6.98 -9.17
N ALA A 55 -15.47 -6.55 -7.99
CA ALA A 55 -15.32 -7.43 -6.84
C ALA A 55 -16.65 -8.11 -6.46
N PRO A 56 -16.62 -9.39 -6.06
CA PRO A 56 -17.79 -10.07 -5.53
C PRO A 56 -18.26 -9.44 -4.21
N ASN A 57 -19.49 -9.75 -3.80
CA ASN A 57 -19.97 -9.30 -2.49
C ASN A 57 -19.04 -9.85 -1.39
N PRO A 58 -18.47 -8.99 -0.50
CA PRO A 58 -17.49 -9.41 0.52
C PRO A 58 -17.97 -10.51 1.48
N LEU A 59 -19.29 -10.66 1.65
CA LEU A 59 -19.89 -11.67 2.53
C LEU A 59 -20.41 -12.90 1.75
N ALA A 60 -20.26 -12.92 0.43
CA ALA A 60 -20.72 -14.06 -0.37
C ALA A 60 -19.70 -15.20 -0.33
N LEU A 61 -20.16 -16.38 0.05
CA LEU A 61 -19.39 -17.62 0.00
C LEU A 61 -19.99 -18.57 -1.04
N PRO A 62 -19.15 -19.17 -1.90
CA PRO A 62 -19.63 -20.18 -2.83
C PRO A 62 -20.10 -21.43 -2.07
N THR A 63 -21.26 -21.95 -2.44
CA THR A 63 -21.88 -23.12 -1.81
C THR A 63 -21.90 -24.35 -2.71
N LYS A 64 -21.59 -24.18 -4.00
CA LYS A 64 -21.58 -25.26 -5.00
C LYS A 64 -20.25 -25.30 -5.75
N PRO A 65 -19.73 -26.49 -6.10
CA PRO A 65 -18.48 -26.63 -6.86
C PRO A 65 -18.49 -25.85 -8.19
N SER A 66 -19.63 -25.75 -8.86
CA SER A 66 -19.77 -25.00 -10.13
C SER A 66 -19.51 -23.50 -9.99
N GLN A 67 -19.64 -22.94 -8.80
CA GLN A 67 -19.39 -21.51 -8.53
C GLN A 67 -17.90 -21.18 -8.41
N VAL A 68 -17.05 -22.18 -8.21
CA VAL A 68 -15.58 -22.04 -8.11
C VAL A 68 -14.85 -22.65 -9.31
N GLN A 69 -15.61 -23.25 -10.26
CA GLN A 69 -15.03 -23.79 -11.47
C GLN A 69 -14.61 -22.65 -12.40
N ILE A 70 -13.35 -22.69 -12.85
CA ILE A 70 -12.82 -21.71 -13.80
C ILE A 70 -13.57 -21.88 -15.13
N SER A 71 -14.30 -20.83 -15.54
CA SER A 71 -15.05 -20.79 -16.79
C SER A 71 -14.43 -19.85 -17.83
N GLU A 72 -13.65 -18.86 -17.37
CA GLU A 72 -13.10 -17.81 -18.22
C GLU A 72 -11.63 -17.54 -17.93
N LEU A 73 -10.83 -17.47 -19.00
CA LEU A 73 -9.46 -16.96 -18.99
C LEU A 73 -9.48 -15.54 -19.56
N ARG A 74 -9.16 -14.55 -18.73
CA ARG A 74 -9.21 -13.13 -19.12
C ARG A 74 -7.81 -12.57 -19.28
N PRO A 75 -7.41 -12.12 -20.49
CA PRO A 75 -6.16 -11.39 -20.66
C PRO A 75 -6.26 -9.99 -20.05
N ILE A 76 -5.35 -9.69 -19.14
CA ILE A 76 -5.31 -8.43 -18.39
C ILE A 76 -3.92 -7.80 -18.58
N GLY A 77 -3.87 -6.50 -18.90
CA GLY A 77 -2.64 -5.71 -18.96
C GLY A 77 -2.21 -5.22 -17.57
N LEU A 78 -0.96 -4.74 -17.45
CA LEU A 78 -0.43 -4.27 -16.15
C LEU A 78 -1.25 -3.10 -15.57
N LEU A 79 -1.56 -2.08 -16.39
CA LEU A 79 -2.38 -0.93 -15.94
C LEU A 79 -3.81 -1.33 -15.58
N GLU A 80 -4.39 -2.29 -16.30
CA GLU A 80 -5.71 -2.83 -15.99
C GLU A 80 -5.67 -3.58 -14.65
N ALA A 81 -4.60 -4.32 -14.37
CA ALA A 81 -4.40 -5.03 -13.10
C ALA A 81 -4.21 -4.07 -11.93
N GLU A 82 -3.38 -3.02 -12.07
CA GLU A 82 -3.26 -1.97 -11.06
C GLU A 82 -4.63 -1.33 -10.75
N ASN A 83 -5.39 -0.95 -11.78
CA ASN A 83 -6.72 -0.35 -11.62
C ASN A 83 -7.71 -1.29 -10.91
N LEU A 84 -7.77 -2.57 -11.34
CA LEU A 84 -8.62 -3.58 -10.70
C LEU A 84 -8.29 -3.75 -9.21
N ALA A 85 -7.00 -3.84 -8.87
CA ALA A 85 -6.58 -3.97 -7.49
C ALA A 85 -6.97 -2.74 -6.66
N GLU A 86 -6.76 -1.53 -7.17
CA GLU A 86 -7.09 -0.30 -6.45
C GLU A 86 -8.59 -0.18 -6.13
N VAL A 87 -9.45 -0.59 -7.06
CA VAL A 87 -10.91 -0.50 -6.88
C VAL A 87 -11.47 -1.68 -6.09
N ASN A 88 -10.95 -2.88 -6.34
CA ASN A 88 -11.54 -4.11 -5.81
C ASN A 88 -10.95 -4.56 -4.48
N ASN A 89 -9.64 -4.37 -4.24
CA ASN A 89 -8.90 -5.02 -3.16
C ASN A 89 -9.52 -4.77 -1.77
N PRO A 90 -9.88 -5.83 -1.02
CA PRO A 90 -10.54 -5.69 0.27
C PRO A 90 -9.66 -5.04 1.34
N ASN A 91 -8.34 -5.28 1.29
CA ASN A 91 -7.41 -4.69 2.26
C ASN A 91 -7.31 -3.17 2.11
N LEU A 92 -7.28 -2.66 0.86
CA LEU A 92 -7.29 -1.22 0.62
C LEU A 92 -8.61 -0.58 1.09
N LYS A 93 -9.75 -1.25 0.85
CA LYS A 93 -11.08 -0.81 1.35
C LYS A 93 -11.14 -0.82 2.89
N LEU A 94 -10.52 -1.82 3.54
CA LEU A 94 -10.42 -1.88 5.00
C LEU A 94 -9.67 -0.65 5.53
N ILE A 95 -8.52 -0.32 4.94
CA ILE A 95 -7.73 0.84 5.37
C ILE A 95 -8.44 2.16 5.05
N ALA A 96 -9.15 2.26 3.94
CA ALA A 96 -10.01 3.41 3.65
C ALA A 96 -11.08 3.60 4.74
N SER A 97 -11.73 2.52 5.20
CA SER A 97 -12.67 2.56 6.31
C SER A 97 -12.02 2.99 7.63
N GLN A 98 -10.74 2.66 7.86
CA GLN A 98 -9.99 3.16 9.03
C GLN A 98 -9.74 4.66 8.96
N VAL A 99 -9.55 5.23 7.75
CA VAL A 99 -9.49 6.69 7.56
C VAL A 99 -10.82 7.34 7.94
N ASP A 100 -11.95 6.77 7.50
CA ASP A 100 -13.29 7.27 7.84
C ASP A 100 -13.56 7.15 9.34
N GLN A 101 -13.12 6.06 9.98
CA GLN A 101 -13.18 5.87 11.43
C GLN A 101 -12.37 6.96 12.16
N ALA A 102 -11.14 7.23 11.73
CA ALA A 102 -10.31 8.28 12.32
C ALA A 102 -10.94 9.68 12.14
N GLN A 103 -11.55 9.94 10.98
CA GLN A 103 -12.31 11.16 10.74
C GLN A 103 -13.50 11.31 11.69
N SER A 104 -14.25 10.23 11.90
CA SER A 104 -15.39 10.22 12.82
C SER A 104 -14.92 10.42 14.27
N SER A 105 -13.79 9.84 14.66
CA SER A 105 -13.15 10.05 15.96
C SER A 105 -12.71 11.51 16.15
N LEU A 106 -12.14 12.14 15.12
CA LEU A 106 -11.81 13.57 15.14
C LEU A 106 -13.09 14.43 15.33
N ARG A 107 -14.17 14.11 14.60
CA ARG A 107 -15.46 14.82 14.77
C ARG A 107 -16.00 14.68 16.18
N ALA A 108 -15.86 13.49 16.80
CA ALA A 108 -16.26 13.27 18.19
C ALA A 108 -15.45 14.15 19.16
N GLN A 109 -14.14 14.33 18.92
CA GLN A 109 -13.34 15.26 19.74
C GLN A 109 -13.73 16.73 19.51
N ILE A 110 -14.04 17.12 18.27
CA ILE A 110 -14.51 18.48 17.96
C ILE A 110 -15.88 18.72 18.61
N ALA A 111 -16.73 17.70 18.75
CA ALA A 111 -18.02 17.81 19.40
C ALA A 111 -17.94 18.24 20.86
N LEU A 112 -16.78 18.09 21.52
CA LEU A 112 -16.54 18.62 22.87
C LEU A 112 -16.63 20.17 22.95
N TRP A 113 -16.70 20.88 21.83
CA TRP A 113 -16.97 22.32 21.80
C TRP A 113 -18.45 22.66 22.00
N TYR A 114 -19.35 21.71 21.82
CA TYR A 114 -20.78 21.92 21.89
C TYR A 114 -21.35 21.48 23.23
N PRO A 115 -22.51 22.05 23.65
CA PRO A 115 -23.19 21.60 24.85
C PRO A 115 -23.69 20.15 24.68
N THR A 116 -23.74 19.45 25.81
CA THR A 116 -24.36 18.13 25.92
C THR A 116 -25.73 18.28 26.59
N LEU A 117 -26.75 17.56 26.13
CA LEU A 117 -28.05 17.44 26.71
C LEU A 117 -28.30 15.98 27.09
N SER A 118 -28.58 15.74 28.36
CA SER A 118 -28.86 14.40 28.88
C SER A 118 -30.23 14.37 29.54
N LEU A 119 -30.98 13.31 29.30
CA LEU A 119 -32.20 12.97 30.04
C LEU A 119 -31.90 11.75 30.89
N SER A 120 -32.10 11.88 32.20
CA SER A 120 -31.95 10.78 33.12
C SER A 120 -33.22 10.57 33.92
N ALA A 121 -33.53 9.31 34.19
CA ALA A 121 -34.70 8.90 34.98
C ALA A 121 -34.25 7.91 36.06
N ASN A 122 -33.32 8.39 36.91
CA ASN A 122 -32.62 7.56 37.92
C ASN A 122 -33.54 7.15 39.09
N SER A 123 -34.75 7.77 39.18
CA SER A 123 -35.72 7.55 40.25
C SER A 123 -37.06 7.11 39.65
N LEU A 124 -37.16 5.84 39.26
CA LEU A 124 -38.36 5.23 38.68
C LEU A 124 -38.74 3.86 39.34
N PRO A 125 -39.08 3.80 40.63
CA PRO A 125 -38.93 4.72 41.73
C PRO A 125 -37.57 4.66 42.45
N SER A 126 -37.27 5.69 43.25
CA SER A 126 -36.26 5.59 44.32
C SER A 126 -36.94 5.68 45.69
N TYR A 127 -36.49 4.87 46.63
CA TYR A 127 -36.95 4.92 48.02
C TYR A 127 -35.82 5.49 48.87
N THR A 128 -36.17 6.47 49.69
CA THR A 128 -35.28 7.05 50.69
C THR A 128 -35.89 6.82 52.07
N GLY A 129 -35.22 6.04 52.89
CA GLY A 129 -35.60 5.81 54.30
C GLY A 129 -34.40 6.20 55.17
N GLY A 130 -34.68 6.97 56.22
CA GLY A 130 -33.63 7.37 57.16
C GLY A 130 -34.15 8.12 58.35
N GLN A 131 -33.35 8.19 59.43
CA GLN A 131 -33.61 8.98 60.59
C GLN A 131 -32.42 9.93 60.83
N GLN A 132 -32.73 11.19 61.13
CA GLN A 132 -31.71 12.17 61.46
C GLN A 132 -32.09 12.80 62.81
N TYR A 133 -31.14 12.82 63.73
CA TYR A 133 -31.25 13.58 64.98
C TYR A 133 -30.60 14.93 64.81
N THR A 134 -31.34 15.99 65.09
CA THR A 134 -30.85 17.36 65.11
C THR A 134 -30.88 17.88 66.52
N LYS A 135 -29.73 18.31 67.03
CA LYS A 135 -29.59 19.00 68.34
C LYS A 135 -29.68 20.50 68.09
N GLY A 136 -30.77 21.12 68.47
CA GLY A 136 -30.90 22.58 68.39
C GLY A 136 -30.21 23.32 69.51
N LEU A 137 -30.16 24.67 69.39
CA LEU A 137 -29.60 25.56 70.42
C LEU A 137 -30.45 25.57 71.72
N SER A 138 -31.69 25.12 71.70
CA SER A 138 -32.55 24.90 72.87
C SER A 138 -33.08 23.49 72.85
N SER A 139 -33.42 22.95 74.03
CA SER A 139 -33.97 21.61 74.21
C SER A 139 -35.32 21.42 73.45
N ALA A 140 -36.05 22.53 73.22
CA ALA A 140 -37.32 22.52 72.49
C ALA A 140 -37.14 22.28 70.96
N THR A 141 -35.93 22.49 70.42
CA THR A 141 -35.60 22.27 68.99
C THR A 141 -34.83 20.99 68.72
N ASN A 142 -34.56 20.19 69.77
CA ASN A 142 -34.00 18.84 69.59
C ASN A 142 -35.09 17.92 69.04
N GLY A 143 -34.75 17.13 68.06
CA GLY A 143 -35.71 16.16 67.54
C GLY A 143 -35.14 15.13 66.55
N TYR A 144 -35.87 14.07 66.44
CA TYR A 144 -35.67 13.09 65.40
C TYR A 144 -36.57 13.47 64.20
N SER A 145 -35.98 13.54 62.99
CA SER A 145 -36.74 13.55 61.76
C SER A 145 -36.59 12.21 61.07
N SER A 146 -37.68 11.63 60.64
CA SER A 146 -37.67 10.43 59.83
C SER A 146 -38.06 10.78 58.39
N THR A 147 -37.32 10.25 57.44
CA THR A 147 -37.64 10.33 56.01
C THR A 147 -38.02 8.96 55.54
N ASN A 148 -39.22 8.84 54.96
CA ASN A 148 -39.75 7.61 54.39
C ASN A 148 -40.51 7.97 53.13
N ARG A 149 -39.76 8.04 52.00
CA ARG A 149 -40.26 8.64 50.78
C ARG A 149 -39.93 7.85 49.54
N TRP A 150 -40.94 7.60 48.73
CA TRP A 150 -40.76 7.19 47.35
C TRP A 150 -40.70 8.45 46.47
N PHE A 151 -39.72 8.45 45.53
CA PHE A 151 -39.56 9.51 44.56
C PHE A 151 -39.59 8.92 43.13
N TYR A 152 -40.38 9.56 42.28
CA TYR A 152 -40.48 9.27 40.86
C TYR A 152 -40.11 10.55 40.12
N GLY A 153 -38.97 10.54 39.40
CA GLY A 153 -38.52 11.77 38.78
C GLY A 153 -37.63 11.57 37.57
N THR A 154 -37.68 12.56 36.72
CA THR A 154 -36.82 12.69 35.56
C THR A 154 -36.02 13.98 35.66
N GLN A 155 -34.79 13.93 35.11
CA GLN A 155 -33.89 15.07 35.09
C GLN A 155 -33.41 15.30 33.66
N VAL A 156 -33.53 16.51 33.18
CA VAL A 156 -32.90 17.00 31.96
C VAL A 156 -31.71 17.88 32.37
N GLN A 157 -30.53 17.56 31.88
CA GLN A 157 -29.33 18.33 32.17
C GLN A 157 -28.66 18.77 30.89
N ALA A 158 -28.50 20.07 30.72
CA ALA A 158 -27.67 20.67 29.70
C ALA A 158 -26.33 21.10 30.36
N GLN A 159 -25.22 20.71 29.75
CA GLN A 159 -23.89 21.07 30.24
C GLN A 159 -23.02 21.54 29.08
N TRP A 160 -22.31 22.63 29.27
CA TRP A 160 -21.41 23.20 28.31
C TRP A 160 -20.08 23.61 28.96
N ALA A 161 -19.01 22.94 28.53
CA ALA A 161 -17.66 23.29 28.98
C ALA A 161 -17.16 24.52 28.21
N LEU A 162 -17.18 25.70 28.82
CA LEU A 162 -16.66 26.94 28.24
C LEU A 162 -15.13 26.91 28.17
N ILE A 163 -14.49 26.60 29.30
CA ILE A 163 -13.05 26.44 29.41
C ILE A 163 -12.75 25.00 29.77
N ASN A 164 -12.09 24.32 28.86
CA ASN A 164 -11.56 22.97 29.06
C ASN A 164 -10.14 22.93 28.51
N PRO A 165 -9.12 23.03 29.35
CA PRO A 165 -7.73 23.05 28.92
C PRO A 165 -7.25 21.79 28.23
N GLN A 166 -7.91 20.65 28.45
CA GLN A 166 -7.58 19.38 27.81
C GLN A 166 -8.14 19.27 26.38
N ARG A 167 -9.13 20.06 26.03
CA ARG A 167 -9.87 19.97 24.76
C ARG A 167 -9.00 20.28 23.54
N VAL A 168 -8.26 21.39 23.56
CA VAL A 168 -7.45 21.82 22.43
C VAL A 168 -6.33 20.80 22.12
N PRO A 169 -5.54 20.33 23.11
CA PRO A 169 -4.54 19.29 22.87
C PRO A 169 -5.16 17.95 22.41
N ALA A 170 -6.33 17.56 22.94
CA ALA A 170 -7.03 16.34 22.52
C ALA A 170 -7.46 16.40 21.05
N ILE A 171 -8.02 17.54 20.60
CA ILE A 171 -8.38 17.76 19.21
C ILE A 171 -7.14 17.78 18.30
N ALA A 172 -6.03 18.39 18.75
CA ALA A 172 -4.78 18.37 18.00
C ALA A 172 -4.26 16.93 17.81
N ALA A 173 -4.22 16.14 18.88
CA ALA A 173 -3.83 14.73 18.80
C ALA A 173 -4.75 13.91 17.87
N ALA A 174 -6.06 14.14 17.93
CA ALA A 174 -7.01 13.46 17.07
C ALA A 174 -6.88 13.88 15.59
N ARG A 175 -6.55 15.15 15.32
CA ARG A 175 -6.27 15.64 13.96
C ARG A 175 -5.02 14.97 13.39
N ASP A 176 -3.94 14.92 14.17
CA ASP A 176 -2.69 14.28 13.75
C ASP A 176 -2.89 12.77 13.55
N THR A 177 -3.72 12.13 14.37
CA THR A 177 -4.12 10.72 14.19
C THR A 177 -4.89 10.50 12.88
N PHE A 178 -5.78 11.43 12.51
CA PHE A 178 -6.48 11.37 11.24
C PHE A 178 -5.54 11.56 10.04
N GLU A 179 -4.59 12.51 10.11
CA GLU A 179 -3.58 12.67 9.06
C GLU A 179 -2.69 11.41 8.94
N LYS A 180 -2.28 10.82 10.07
CA LYS A 180 -1.55 9.55 10.10
C LYS A 180 -2.32 8.40 9.44
N ALA A 181 -3.64 8.34 9.61
CA ALA A 181 -4.47 7.35 8.94
C ALA A 181 -4.49 7.55 7.41
N LYS A 182 -4.49 8.79 6.92
CA LYS A 182 -4.37 9.10 5.49
C LYS A 182 -3.02 8.66 4.93
N ASP A 183 -1.92 8.94 5.66
CA ASP A 183 -0.59 8.50 5.23
C ASP A 183 -0.53 6.97 5.20
N GLN A 184 -1.15 6.27 6.15
CA GLN A 184 -1.25 4.81 6.13
C GLN A 184 -1.99 4.28 4.89
N TYR A 185 -3.04 4.97 4.46
CA TYR A 185 -3.73 4.63 3.21
C TYR A 185 -2.82 4.78 2.00
N LEU A 186 -2.04 5.87 1.90
CA LEU A 186 -1.09 6.09 0.81
C LEU A 186 0.03 5.05 0.79
N ILE A 187 0.58 4.71 1.96
CA ILE A 187 1.57 3.63 2.11
C ILE A 187 1.01 2.31 1.59
N SER A 188 -0.23 1.98 1.97
CA SER A 188 -0.87 0.73 1.58
C SER A 188 -1.23 0.69 0.10
N LEU A 189 -1.61 1.84 -0.49
CA LEU A 189 -1.83 1.97 -1.93
C LEU A 189 -0.55 1.70 -2.72
N ARG A 190 0.58 2.30 -2.31
CA ARG A 190 1.89 2.06 -2.96
C ARG A 190 2.34 0.62 -2.81
N GLU A 191 2.10 0.02 -1.65
CA GLU A 191 2.44 -1.38 -1.39
C GLU A 191 1.59 -2.33 -2.23
N LEU A 192 0.29 -2.03 -2.37
CA LEU A 192 -0.62 -2.81 -3.21
C LEU A 192 -0.16 -2.77 -4.68
N ARG A 193 0.19 -1.59 -5.21
CA ARG A 193 0.73 -1.45 -6.57
C ARG A 193 1.97 -2.32 -6.76
N LEU A 194 2.92 -2.25 -5.83
CA LEU A 194 4.11 -3.11 -5.89
C LEU A 194 3.76 -4.60 -5.89
N GLN A 195 2.82 -5.02 -5.04
CA GLN A 195 2.41 -6.43 -4.98
C GLN A 195 1.76 -6.88 -6.29
N VAL A 196 0.94 -6.03 -6.92
CA VAL A 196 0.32 -6.30 -8.21
C VAL A 196 1.36 -6.38 -9.32
N ASP A 197 2.30 -5.42 -9.37
CA ASP A 197 3.39 -5.43 -10.35
C ASP A 197 4.22 -6.73 -10.24
N VAL A 198 4.62 -7.09 -9.02
CA VAL A 198 5.39 -8.31 -8.76
C VAL A 198 4.60 -9.56 -9.15
N ALA A 199 3.31 -9.64 -8.80
CA ALA A 199 2.46 -10.77 -9.15
C ALA A 199 2.25 -10.87 -10.67
N TYR A 200 2.09 -9.74 -11.36
CA TYR A 200 1.95 -9.68 -12.80
C TYR A 200 3.24 -10.14 -13.53
N PHE A 201 4.40 -9.66 -13.11
CA PHE A 201 5.68 -10.08 -13.68
C PHE A 201 6.00 -11.56 -13.40
N ASN A 202 5.59 -12.08 -12.24
CA ASN A 202 5.67 -13.52 -11.95
C ASN A 202 4.75 -14.33 -12.86
N LEU A 203 3.57 -13.82 -13.19
CA LEU A 203 2.67 -14.46 -14.15
C LEU A 203 3.26 -14.48 -15.55
N GLN A 204 3.82 -13.35 -16.03
CA GLN A 204 4.51 -13.29 -17.32
C GLN A 204 5.68 -14.28 -17.40
N GLN A 205 6.48 -14.38 -16.33
CA GLN A 205 7.58 -15.34 -16.23
C GLN A 205 7.08 -16.79 -16.29
N ALA A 206 6.00 -17.09 -15.57
CA ALA A 206 5.41 -18.43 -15.56
C ALA A 206 4.82 -18.81 -16.93
N ASP A 207 4.15 -17.87 -17.60
CA ASP A 207 3.64 -18.06 -18.98
C ASP A 207 4.80 -18.34 -19.96
N ASP A 208 5.91 -17.61 -19.84
CA ASP A 208 7.10 -17.81 -20.68
C ASP A 208 7.80 -19.14 -20.36
N SER A 209 7.87 -19.54 -19.09
CA SER A 209 8.42 -20.83 -18.68
C SER A 209 7.63 -22.00 -19.24
N VAL A 210 6.30 -21.89 -19.33
CA VAL A 210 5.45 -22.90 -19.98
C VAL A 210 5.75 -22.98 -21.49
N ARG A 211 5.90 -21.82 -22.16
CA ARG A 211 6.28 -21.78 -23.59
C ARG A 211 7.61 -22.48 -23.82
N ILE A 212 8.66 -22.13 -23.04
CA ILE A 212 10.00 -22.74 -23.11
C ILE A 212 9.91 -24.25 -22.85
N GLY A 213 9.16 -24.69 -21.83
CA GLY A 213 8.97 -26.11 -21.52
C GLY A 213 8.29 -26.86 -22.66
N GLN A 214 7.25 -26.29 -23.29
CA GLN A 214 6.59 -26.89 -24.44
C GLN A 214 7.51 -27.02 -25.65
N GLU A 215 8.32 -26.00 -25.95
CA GLU A 215 9.28 -26.02 -27.04
C GLU A 215 10.40 -27.04 -26.78
N SER A 216 10.87 -27.13 -25.52
CA SER A 216 11.88 -28.11 -25.12
C SER A 216 11.36 -29.54 -25.25
N VAL A 217 10.13 -29.84 -24.81
CA VAL A 217 9.51 -31.16 -24.97
C VAL A 217 9.36 -31.50 -26.46
N ARG A 218 8.92 -30.55 -27.29
CA ARG A 218 8.81 -30.78 -28.75
C ARG A 218 10.16 -31.15 -29.38
N ALA A 219 11.22 -30.39 -29.01
CA ALA A 219 12.58 -30.64 -29.49
C ALA A 219 13.10 -32.02 -29.05
N SER A 220 12.85 -32.40 -27.79
CA SER A 220 13.29 -33.69 -27.24
C SER A 220 12.53 -34.87 -27.83
N VAL A 221 11.23 -34.71 -28.15
CA VAL A 221 10.45 -35.75 -28.89
C VAL A 221 11.04 -36.00 -30.27
N ILE A 222 11.38 -34.94 -31.00
CA ILE A 222 12.04 -35.06 -32.33
C ILE A 222 13.42 -35.72 -32.15
N SER A 223 14.23 -35.24 -31.20
CA SER A 223 15.56 -35.79 -30.92
C SER A 223 15.52 -37.29 -30.58
N LEU A 224 14.55 -37.72 -29.76
CA LEU A 224 14.37 -39.15 -29.45
C LEU A 224 13.95 -39.97 -30.67
N ARG A 225 13.04 -39.45 -31.50
CA ARG A 225 12.62 -40.11 -32.75
C ARG A 225 13.82 -40.31 -33.69
N ASP A 226 14.64 -39.29 -33.86
CA ASP A 226 15.81 -39.34 -34.71
C ASP A 226 16.86 -40.32 -34.14
N ALA A 227 17.11 -40.31 -32.83
CA ALA A 227 18.01 -41.26 -32.17
C ALA A 227 17.53 -42.73 -32.38
N ARG A 228 16.22 -43.00 -32.26
CA ARG A 228 15.66 -44.32 -32.48
C ARG A 228 15.81 -44.76 -33.95
N ALA A 229 15.50 -43.88 -34.92
CA ALA A 229 15.65 -44.17 -36.34
C ALA A 229 17.11 -44.48 -36.70
N ARG A 230 18.07 -43.72 -36.19
CA ARG A 230 19.50 -43.95 -36.40
C ARG A 230 19.98 -45.24 -35.75
N PHE A 231 19.49 -45.60 -34.58
CA PHE A 231 19.78 -46.87 -33.92
C PHE A 231 19.22 -48.06 -34.76
N GLN A 232 18.01 -47.94 -35.26
CA GLN A 232 17.43 -48.96 -36.15
C GLN A 232 18.23 -49.13 -37.45
N ALA A 233 18.80 -48.05 -37.98
CA ALA A 233 19.67 -48.06 -39.15
C ALA A 233 21.09 -48.55 -38.83
N GLY A 234 21.43 -48.85 -37.57
CA GLY A 234 22.73 -49.34 -37.16
C GLY A 234 23.83 -48.27 -37.08
N VAL A 235 23.46 -46.98 -37.23
CA VAL A 235 24.45 -45.83 -37.21
C VAL A 235 24.48 -45.07 -35.89
N ALA A 236 23.73 -45.52 -34.87
CA ALA A 236 23.76 -44.98 -33.51
C ALA A 236 23.74 -46.07 -32.45
N THR A 237 24.17 -45.76 -31.25
CA THR A 237 24.21 -46.70 -30.13
C THR A 237 22.92 -46.67 -29.30
N LYS A 238 22.65 -47.77 -28.57
CA LYS A 238 21.54 -47.78 -27.59
C LYS A 238 21.71 -46.70 -26.51
N LEU A 239 22.95 -46.33 -26.17
CA LEU A 239 23.25 -45.28 -25.22
C LEU A 239 22.64 -43.93 -25.67
N GLU A 240 22.75 -43.59 -26.95
CA GLU A 240 22.20 -42.35 -27.51
C GLU A 240 20.68 -42.28 -27.40
N VAL A 241 19.99 -43.40 -27.57
CA VAL A 241 18.55 -43.50 -27.38
C VAL A 241 18.17 -43.27 -25.92
N LEU A 242 18.88 -43.90 -24.97
CA LEU A 242 18.63 -43.76 -23.54
C LEU A 242 18.92 -42.30 -23.04
N GLU A 243 19.94 -41.64 -23.59
CA GLU A 243 20.24 -40.25 -23.31
C GLU A 243 19.11 -39.31 -23.79
N ALA A 244 18.59 -39.56 -25.02
CA ALA A 244 17.46 -38.81 -25.55
C ALA A 244 16.16 -39.05 -24.76
N GLU A 245 15.91 -40.31 -24.31
CA GLU A 245 14.77 -40.63 -23.42
C GLU A 245 14.90 -39.91 -22.06
N THR A 246 16.09 -39.90 -21.48
CA THR A 246 16.35 -39.19 -20.21
C THR A 246 16.11 -37.72 -20.36
N GLN A 247 16.57 -37.10 -21.48
CA GLN A 247 16.34 -35.67 -21.72
C GLN A 247 14.84 -35.37 -21.90
N LEU A 248 14.10 -36.18 -22.64
CA LEU A 248 12.66 -36.00 -22.78
C LEU A 248 11.95 -36.05 -21.42
N ALA A 249 12.31 -37.01 -20.55
CA ALA A 249 11.73 -37.09 -19.21
C ALA A 249 11.99 -35.83 -18.37
N ARG A 250 13.20 -35.25 -18.45
CA ARG A 250 13.55 -33.98 -17.78
C ARG A 250 12.73 -32.80 -18.33
N ASP A 251 12.56 -32.72 -19.64
CA ASP A 251 11.81 -31.65 -20.28
C ASP A 251 10.31 -31.76 -19.99
N GLN A 252 9.78 -32.98 -19.89
CA GLN A 252 8.41 -33.21 -19.44
C GLN A 252 8.20 -32.78 -17.98
N GLN A 253 9.19 -33.05 -17.11
CA GLN A 253 9.16 -32.57 -15.74
C GLN A 253 9.17 -31.04 -15.70
N LEU A 254 10.09 -30.38 -16.44
CA LEU A 254 10.13 -28.93 -16.54
C LEU A 254 8.79 -28.32 -16.95
N LEU A 255 8.14 -28.91 -17.96
CA LEU A 255 6.82 -28.46 -18.40
C LEU A 255 5.76 -28.63 -17.31
N THR A 256 5.76 -29.77 -16.61
CA THR A 256 4.81 -30.04 -15.52
C THR A 256 4.96 -29.03 -14.39
N ASP A 257 6.20 -28.75 -13.96
CA ASP A 257 6.51 -27.77 -12.93
C ASP A 257 6.14 -26.33 -13.36
N SER A 258 6.36 -26.01 -14.63
CA SER A 258 5.98 -24.71 -15.21
C SER A 258 4.46 -24.52 -15.27
N LEU A 259 3.68 -25.55 -15.64
CA LEU A 259 2.22 -25.50 -15.64
C LEU A 259 1.64 -25.31 -14.24
N ALA A 260 2.21 -26.00 -13.23
CA ALA A 260 1.81 -25.81 -11.85
C ALA A 260 2.12 -24.39 -11.37
N SER A 261 3.32 -23.88 -11.65
CA SER A 261 3.73 -22.52 -11.32
C SER A 261 2.85 -21.46 -11.97
N GLN A 262 2.46 -21.66 -13.24
CA GLN A 262 1.54 -20.79 -13.96
C GLN A 262 0.16 -20.76 -13.30
N ALA A 263 -0.39 -21.91 -12.92
CA ALA A 263 -1.69 -21.99 -12.25
C ALA A 263 -1.67 -21.26 -10.91
N ILE A 264 -0.60 -21.42 -10.13
CA ILE A 264 -0.40 -20.72 -8.86
C ILE A 264 -0.27 -19.21 -9.07
N ALA A 265 0.54 -18.76 -10.03
CA ALA A 265 0.72 -17.35 -10.33
C ALA A 265 -0.58 -16.67 -10.76
N ARG A 266 -1.37 -17.32 -11.62
CA ARG A 266 -2.70 -16.86 -12.02
C ARG A 266 -3.62 -16.69 -10.82
N ARG A 267 -3.65 -17.68 -9.91
CA ARG A 267 -4.51 -17.59 -8.72
C ARG A 267 -4.03 -16.54 -7.73
N THR A 268 -2.72 -16.36 -7.59
CA THR A 268 -2.14 -15.30 -6.74
C THR A 268 -2.54 -13.92 -7.26
N LEU A 269 -2.42 -13.67 -8.56
CA LEU A 269 -2.87 -12.41 -9.16
C LEU A 269 -4.38 -12.24 -8.99
N ALA A 270 -5.20 -13.26 -9.28
CA ALA A 270 -6.65 -13.21 -9.12
C ALA A 270 -7.07 -12.82 -7.70
N SER A 271 -6.37 -13.31 -6.66
CA SER A 271 -6.66 -12.98 -5.28
C SER A 271 -6.30 -11.54 -4.90
N LEU A 272 -5.24 -10.97 -5.49
CA LEU A 272 -4.87 -9.57 -5.27
C LEU A 272 -5.87 -8.61 -5.95
N LEU A 273 -6.39 -9.01 -7.11
CA LEU A 273 -7.37 -8.25 -7.87
C LEU A 273 -8.81 -8.43 -7.35
N ASP A 274 -9.04 -9.35 -6.41
CA ASP A 274 -10.37 -9.75 -5.90
C ASP A 274 -11.36 -10.05 -7.03
N LEU A 275 -10.93 -10.90 -7.97
CA LEU A 275 -11.75 -11.29 -9.13
C LEU A 275 -12.83 -12.29 -8.75
N PRO A 276 -13.95 -12.35 -9.52
CA PRO A 276 -14.94 -13.40 -9.39
C PRO A 276 -14.29 -14.80 -9.44
N GLN A 277 -14.79 -15.75 -8.64
CA GLN A 277 -14.18 -17.07 -8.46
C GLN A 277 -14.07 -17.89 -9.78
N THR A 278 -14.89 -17.58 -10.76
CA THR A 278 -14.95 -18.25 -12.06
C THR A 278 -13.98 -17.69 -13.09
N VAL A 279 -13.38 -16.52 -12.82
CA VAL A 279 -12.45 -15.83 -13.72
C VAL A 279 -11.01 -16.04 -13.28
N THR A 280 -10.15 -16.31 -14.25
CA THR A 280 -8.70 -16.44 -14.04
C THR A 280 -7.94 -15.49 -14.96
N PRO A 281 -7.07 -14.62 -14.43
CA PRO A 281 -6.30 -13.70 -15.25
C PRO A 281 -5.20 -14.42 -16.03
N THR A 282 -4.91 -13.92 -17.23
CA THR A 282 -3.72 -14.25 -18.01
C THR A 282 -3.00 -12.96 -18.38
N ALA A 283 -1.68 -13.00 -18.55
CA ALA A 283 -0.94 -11.82 -18.97
C ALA A 283 -1.29 -11.47 -20.44
N LYS A 284 -1.70 -10.20 -20.67
CA LYS A 284 -1.98 -9.70 -22.03
C LYS A 284 -0.69 -9.48 -22.81
N ASP A 285 0.33 -8.99 -22.13
CA ASP A 285 1.61 -8.65 -22.72
C ASP A 285 2.65 -9.75 -22.43
N PRO A 286 3.52 -10.07 -23.41
CA PRO A 286 4.63 -11.00 -23.18
C PRO A 286 5.65 -10.40 -22.20
N ALA A 287 6.48 -11.27 -21.59
CA ALA A 287 7.56 -10.85 -20.71
C ALA A 287 8.57 -9.96 -21.45
N ARG A 288 8.59 -8.67 -21.09
CA ARG A 288 9.49 -7.65 -21.66
C ARG A 288 9.97 -6.72 -20.57
N VAL A 289 11.07 -6.04 -20.83
CA VAL A 289 11.52 -4.93 -20.00
C VAL A 289 10.52 -3.78 -20.12
N VAL A 290 9.92 -3.39 -18.99
CA VAL A 290 8.88 -2.35 -18.94
C VAL A 290 9.48 -0.96 -19.13
N GLY A 291 10.66 -0.70 -18.56
CA GLY A 291 11.29 0.61 -18.65
C GLY A 291 12.64 0.65 -17.96
N THR A 292 13.17 1.86 -17.78
CA THR A 292 14.46 2.12 -17.14
C THR A 292 14.34 3.17 -16.05
N TRP A 293 15.19 3.06 -15.04
CA TRP A 293 15.31 4.06 -13.99
C TRP A 293 16.34 5.10 -14.41
N GLN A 294 15.94 6.37 -14.45
CA GLN A 294 16.81 7.47 -14.89
C GLN A 294 17.52 8.22 -13.75
N PRO A 295 16.85 8.43 -12.56
CA PRO A 295 17.48 9.19 -11.49
C PRO A 295 18.76 8.52 -10.98
N SER A 296 19.73 9.33 -10.58
CA SER A 296 20.94 8.86 -9.89
C SER A 296 20.61 8.29 -8.50
N LEU A 297 21.56 7.59 -7.89
CA LEU A 297 21.42 7.08 -6.53
C LEU A 297 21.12 8.22 -5.54
N GLN A 298 21.85 9.34 -5.65
CA GLN A 298 21.69 10.50 -4.77
C GLN A 298 20.30 11.14 -4.91
N GLU A 299 19.83 11.33 -6.15
CA GLU A 299 18.48 11.82 -6.41
C GLU A 299 17.41 10.87 -5.89
N SER A 300 17.63 9.57 -6.03
CA SER A 300 16.71 8.54 -5.51
C SER A 300 16.61 8.58 -3.98
N ILE A 301 17.73 8.79 -3.26
CA ILE A 301 17.74 8.93 -1.80
C ILE A 301 17.01 10.20 -1.37
N ILE A 302 17.29 11.34 -2.03
CA ILE A 302 16.62 12.61 -1.73
C ILE A 302 15.13 12.51 -1.99
N ALA A 303 14.73 11.87 -3.09
CA ALA A 303 13.33 11.62 -3.41
C ALA A 303 12.65 10.76 -2.33
N ALA A 304 13.29 9.70 -1.86
CA ALA A 304 12.74 8.87 -0.79
C ALA A 304 12.53 9.67 0.51
N TYR A 305 13.45 10.55 0.88
CA TYR A 305 13.26 11.43 2.03
C TYR A 305 12.16 12.48 1.84
N ALA A 306 11.89 12.88 0.58
CA ALA A 306 10.84 13.85 0.28
C ALA A 306 9.44 13.24 0.19
N PHE A 307 9.31 11.99 -0.30
CA PHE A 307 8.04 11.44 -0.74
C PHE A 307 7.56 10.19 -0.01
N ARG A 308 8.35 9.64 0.92
CA ARG A 308 7.89 8.48 1.68
C ARG A 308 7.09 8.92 2.90
N GLU A 309 5.83 8.51 2.92
CA GLU A 309 4.83 8.82 3.95
C GLU A 309 5.20 8.24 5.33
N GLU A 310 6.04 7.23 5.39
CA GLU A 310 6.52 6.64 6.67
C GLU A 310 7.28 7.64 7.54
N LEU A 311 7.96 8.64 6.92
CA LEU A 311 8.60 9.71 7.68
C LEU A 311 7.59 10.74 8.20
N ASP A 312 6.51 11.00 7.44
CA ASP A 312 5.44 11.88 7.89
C ASP A 312 4.71 11.27 9.08
N GLN A 313 4.42 9.96 9.03
CA GLN A 313 3.85 9.23 10.17
C GLN A 313 4.70 9.34 11.43
N ALA A 314 6.03 9.21 11.30
CA ALA A 314 6.92 9.32 12.45
C ALA A 314 6.94 10.75 13.05
N LEU A 315 6.80 11.80 12.22
CA LEU A 315 6.64 13.17 12.69
C LEU A 315 5.30 13.41 13.39
N LEU A 316 4.22 12.82 12.84
CA LEU A 316 2.89 12.87 13.46
C LEU A 316 2.87 12.16 14.82
N ASP A 317 3.59 11.04 14.98
CA ASP A 317 3.71 10.35 16.28
C ASP A 317 4.38 11.23 17.33
N ILE A 318 5.40 12.00 16.97
CA ILE A 318 6.03 13.00 17.86
C ILE A 318 5.02 14.09 18.24
N SER A 319 4.25 14.60 17.27
CA SER A 319 3.24 15.63 17.50
C SER A 319 2.11 15.15 18.40
N ILE A 320 1.60 13.94 18.18
CA ILE A 320 0.58 13.29 19.01
C ILE A 320 1.07 13.15 20.46
N ALA A 321 2.31 12.67 20.66
CA ALA A 321 2.88 12.53 22.00
C ALA A 321 3.04 13.88 22.71
N ASN A 322 3.46 14.94 22.01
CA ASN A 322 3.53 16.28 22.57
C ASN A 322 2.13 16.85 22.92
N SER A 323 1.14 16.61 22.07
CA SER A 323 -0.24 16.99 22.35
C SER A 323 -0.79 16.24 23.56
N THR A 324 -0.47 14.95 23.72
CA THR A 324 -0.83 14.14 24.89
C THR A 324 -0.15 14.67 26.16
N ALA A 325 1.12 15.14 26.09
CA ALA A 325 1.80 15.76 27.21
C ALA A 325 1.10 17.04 27.67
N ASN A 326 0.65 17.88 26.73
CA ASN A 326 -0.08 19.11 27.02
C ASN A 326 -1.49 18.81 27.56
N GLN A 327 -2.17 17.79 27.05
CA GLN A 327 -3.45 17.33 27.56
C GLN A 327 -3.34 16.88 29.03
N ALA A 328 -2.27 16.15 29.38
CA ALA A 328 -2.04 15.73 30.77
C ALA A 328 -1.90 16.91 31.72
N LEU A 329 -1.19 17.99 31.32
CA LEU A 329 -1.07 19.22 32.12
C LEU A 329 -2.39 19.99 32.25
N GLY A 330 -3.29 19.85 31.27
CA GLY A 330 -4.63 20.42 31.32
C GLY A 330 -5.47 19.89 32.49
N ALA A 331 -5.16 18.72 33.05
CA ALA A 331 -5.90 18.11 34.16
C ALA A 331 -5.81 18.91 35.48
N VAL A 332 -4.76 19.69 35.67
CA VAL A 332 -4.54 20.55 36.86
C VAL A 332 -4.83 22.03 36.59
N GLN A 333 -5.44 22.33 35.47
CA GLN A 333 -5.90 23.68 35.13
C GLN A 333 -7.40 23.82 35.45
N PRO A 334 -7.91 25.04 35.68
CA PRO A 334 -9.32 25.24 36.00
C PRO A 334 -10.23 24.96 34.81
N PHE A 335 -11.32 24.27 35.10
CA PHE A 335 -12.42 24.01 34.17
C PHE A 335 -13.59 24.95 34.49
N LEU A 336 -14.19 25.57 33.47
CA LEU A 336 -15.38 26.38 33.61
C LEU A 336 -16.51 25.76 32.77
N ASN A 337 -17.60 25.42 33.47
CA ASN A 337 -18.78 24.86 32.83
C ASN A 337 -19.99 25.74 33.10
N ILE A 338 -20.87 25.89 32.12
CA ILE A 338 -22.27 26.30 32.30
C ILE A 338 -23.11 25.03 32.42
N PHE A 339 -24.03 25.00 33.36
CA PHE A 339 -24.99 23.93 33.47
C PHE A 339 -26.38 24.47 33.62
N ASN A 340 -27.37 23.74 33.12
CA ASN A 340 -28.77 23.88 33.43
C ASN A 340 -29.30 22.50 33.78
N THR A 341 -29.94 22.40 34.95
CA THR A 341 -30.54 21.15 35.43
C THR A 341 -32.02 21.40 35.69
N PHE A 342 -32.86 20.72 34.95
CA PHE A 342 -34.29 20.71 35.13
C PHE A 342 -34.75 19.36 35.68
N ILE A 343 -35.38 19.39 36.86
CA ILE A 343 -35.87 18.18 37.54
C ILE A 343 -37.37 18.29 37.65
N ALA A 344 -38.08 17.25 37.25
CA ALA A 344 -39.52 17.13 37.46
C ALA A 344 -39.79 15.77 38.12
N GLY A 345 -40.49 15.81 39.23
CA GLY A 345 -40.76 14.61 39.99
C GLY A 345 -42.01 14.64 40.85
N ARG A 346 -42.39 13.45 41.28
CA ARG A 346 -43.48 13.22 42.23
C ARG A 346 -42.93 12.40 43.39
N TYR A 347 -43.31 12.76 44.60
CA TYR A 347 -42.95 12.00 45.78
C TYR A 347 -44.20 11.54 46.52
N GLN A 348 -44.07 10.39 47.22
CA GLN A 348 -45.07 9.83 48.08
C GLN A 348 -44.41 9.30 49.36
N GLY A 349 -44.91 9.75 50.50
CA GLY A 349 -44.34 9.38 51.83
C GLY A 349 -44.17 10.59 52.72
N SER A 350 -43.52 10.39 53.87
CA SER A 350 -43.31 11.46 54.85
C SER A 350 -41.85 11.97 54.79
N GLN A 351 -41.74 13.29 54.87
CA GLN A 351 -40.49 13.97 55.21
C GLN A 351 -40.85 15.02 56.26
N SER A 352 -40.64 14.70 57.54
CA SER A 352 -41.03 15.63 58.59
C SER A 352 -39.83 16.03 59.43
N VAL A 353 -39.70 17.29 59.69
CA VAL A 353 -38.79 17.89 60.66
C VAL A 353 -39.52 18.12 62.01
N LEU A 354 -40.84 18.28 62.02
CA LEU A 354 -41.59 18.62 63.22
C LEU A 354 -43.01 18.01 63.31
N VAL A 355 -43.59 17.61 62.22
CA VAL A 355 -44.92 16.99 62.18
C VAL A 355 -44.90 15.83 61.19
N ASP A 356 -45.18 14.64 61.68
CA ASP A 356 -45.28 13.42 60.84
C ASP A 356 -46.67 13.49 60.14
N LEU A 357 -46.67 13.82 58.86
CA LEU A 357 -47.87 13.76 58.01
C LEU A 357 -47.82 12.46 57.20
N PRO A 358 -48.36 11.37 57.69
CA PRO A 358 -48.33 10.09 56.99
C PRO A 358 -49.11 10.18 55.67
N GLY A 359 -48.52 9.70 54.58
CA GLY A 359 -49.20 9.58 53.31
C GLY A 359 -49.19 10.86 52.44
N SER A 360 -48.33 11.82 52.73
CA SER A 360 -48.22 13.04 51.89
C SER A 360 -47.75 12.68 50.46
N MET A 361 -48.43 13.23 49.47
CA MET A 361 -48.04 13.19 48.07
C MET A 361 -47.78 14.62 47.59
N GLY A 362 -46.74 14.80 46.85
CA GLY A 362 -46.41 16.09 46.28
C GLY A 362 -45.68 15.93 44.95
N TRP A 363 -45.49 17.03 44.29
CA TRP A 363 -44.66 17.14 43.10
C TRP A 363 -43.67 18.28 43.30
N ASN A 364 -42.54 18.16 42.60
CA ASN A 364 -41.56 19.25 42.50
C ASN A 364 -41.14 19.44 41.05
N VAL A 365 -40.96 20.69 40.68
CA VAL A 365 -40.33 21.09 39.43
C VAL A 365 -39.26 22.11 39.80
N ASP A 366 -38.03 21.74 39.57
CA ASP A 366 -36.90 22.58 39.91
C ASP A 366 -36.08 22.85 38.65
N ASN A 367 -35.68 24.10 38.44
CA ASN A 367 -34.78 24.50 37.38
C ASN A 367 -33.62 25.29 38.00
N SER A 368 -32.42 24.77 37.84
CA SER A 368 -31.19 25.45 38.30
C SER A 368 -30.28 25.70 37.13
N ILE A 369 -29.85 26.95 36.96
CA ILE A 369 -28.85 27.38 36.00
C ILE A 369 -27.69 27.98 36.74
N GLY A 370 -26.46 27.67 36.32
CA GLY A 370 -25.29 28.19 36.99
C GLY A 370 -23.98 27.99 36.23
N LEU A 371 -22.95 28.60 36.80
CA LEU A 371 -21.60 28.38 36.39
C LEU A 371 -20.91 27.51 37.45
N SER A 372 -20.12 26.55 37.04
CA SER A 372 -19.28 25.76 37.93
C SER A 372 -17.83 25.85 37.50
N VAL A 373 -16.96 26.20 38.47
CA VAL A 373 -15.52 26.13 38.29
C VAL A 373 -15.00 24.93 39.06
N THR A 374 -14.34 24.03 38.36
CA THR A 374 -13.66 22.90 38.99
C THR A 374 -12.17 23.05 38.76
N TRP A 375 -11.42 23.08 39.81
CA TRP A 375 -9.98 23.18 39.74
C TRP A 375 -9.31 22.17 40.67
N ASN A 376 -8.62 21.23 40.06
CA ASN A 376 -7.80 20.27 40.80
C ASN A 376 -6.44 20.88 41.07
N VAL A 377 -6.33 21.63 42.20
CA VAL A 377 -5.11 22.40 42.55
C VAL A 377 -3.91 21.50 42.81
N PHE A 378 -4.14 20.28 43.31
CA PHE A 378 -3.09 19.32 43.63
C PHE A 378 -3.58 17.90 43.37
N ASP A 379 -2.84 17.15 42.53
CA ASP A 379 -3.14 15.78 42.14
C ASP A 379 -2.05 14.78 42.56
N GLY A 380 -1.22 15.13 43.53
CA GLY A 380 -0.08 14.31 43.95
C GLY A 380 1.07 14.25 42.92
N GLY A 381 1.07 15.15 41.92
CA GLY A 381 2.06 15.18 40.84
C GLY A 381 1.75 14.24 39.65
N ALA A 382 0.56 13.64 39.61
CA ALA A 382 0.18 12.68 38.55
C ALA A 382 0.17 13.31 37.17
N ALA A 383 -0.39 14.52 36.99
CA ALA A 383 -0.40 15.23 35.71
C ALA A 383 1.04 15.53 35.21
N ALA A 384 1.91 15.99 36.11
CA ALA A 384 3.31 16.28 35.79
C ALA A 384 4.07 14.98 35.40
N ALA A 385 3.81 13.88 36.08
CA ALA A 385 4.39 12.57 35.75
C ALA A 385 3.91 12.06 34.40
N ARG A 386 2.59 12.14 34.11
CA ARG A 386 2.01 11.75 32.81
C ARG A 386 2.56 12.63 31.67
N SER A 387 2.69 13.93 31.88
CA SER A 387 3.28 14.83 30.89
C SER A 387 4.75 14.50 30.63
N ARG A 388 5.54 14.19 31.68
CA ARG A 388 6.93 13.73 31.50
C ARG A 388 7.01 12.41 30.73
N ALA A 389 6.15 11.44 31.05
CA ALA A 389 6.08 10.18 30.34
C ALA A 389 5.77 10.39 28.84
N ALA A 390 4.79 11.23 28.51
CA ALA A 390 4.46 11.55 27.13
C ALA A 390 5.59 12.29 26.39
N LYS A 391 6.34 13.19 27.06
CA LYS A 391 7.53 13.84 26.49
C LYS A 391 8.66 12.84 26.24
N GLN A 392 8.87 11.88 27.14
CA GLN A 392 9.82 10.79 26.93
C GLN A 392 9.39 9.90 25.75
N GLN A 393 8.09 9.67 25.58
CA GLN A 393 7.55 8.99 24.41
C GLN A 393 7.82 9.77 23.11
N ALA A 394 7.66 11.10 23.11
CA ALA A 394 8.02 11.95 21.97
C ALA A 394 9.51 11.84 21.62
N GLN A 395 10.38 11.76 22.65
CA GLN A 395 11.81 11.54 22.44
C GLN A 395 12.10 10.15 21.84
N GLN A 396 11.40 9.10 22.28
CA GLN A 396 11.51 7.77 21.67
C GLN A 396 11.12 7.81 20.18
N TYR A 397 10.02 8.48 19.83
CA TYR A 397 9.61 8.67 18.43
C TYR A 397 10.64 9.47 17.62
N THR A 398 11.34 10.42 18.24
CA THR A 398 12.44 11.12 17.57
C THR A 398 13.58 10.18 17.19
N TYR A 399 13.95 9.24 18.05
CA TYR A 399 14.94 8.21 17.72
C TYR A 399 14.42 7.20 16.70
N GLN A 400 13.14 6.84 16.76
CA GLN A 400 12.50 5.99 15.74
C GLN A 400 12.49 6.68 14.36
N PHE A 401 12.27 7.99 14.32
CA PHE A 401 12.42 8.75 13.06
C PHE A 401 13.84 8.62 12.49
N ALA A 402 14.87 8.74 13.31
CA ALA A 402 16.25 8.57 12.87
C ALA A 402 16.51 7.15 12.34
N GLN A 403 16.03 6.13 13.05
CA GLN A 403 16.12 4.74 12.57
C GLN A 403 15.40 4.55 11.24
N ARG A 404 14.18 5.07 11.10
CA ARG A 404 13.40 4.97 9.85
C ARG A 404 14.09 5.68 8.69
N ARG A 405 14.70 6.85 8.94
CA ARG A 405 15.50 7.56 7.95
C ARG A 405 16.67 6.71 7.44
N ASP A 406 17.39 6.08 8.35
CA ASP A 406 18.56 5.25 8.01
C ASP A 406 18.14 3.94 7.31
N GLU A 407 17.00 3.34 7.71
CA GLU A 407 16.37 2.21 7.01
C GLU A 407 15.99 2.58 5.57
N ILE A 408 15.33 3.74 5.38
CA ILE A 408 14.93 4.23 4.06
C ILE A 408 16.15 4.37 3.15
N ARG A 409 17.23 4.96 3.66
CA ARG A 409 18.47 5.09 2.89
C ARG A 409 19.02 3.74 2.47
N ARG A 410 19.16 2.82 3.42
CA ARG A 410 19.63 1.46 3.16
C ARG A 410 18.76 0.74 2.13
N ASP A 411 17.44 0.85 2.25
CA ASP A 411 16.48 0.20 1.36
C ASP A 411 16.61 0.73 -0.07
N VAL A 412 16.78 2.05 -0.25
CA VAL A 412 16.99 2.66 -1.57
C VAL A 412 18.32 2.24 -2.16
N GLU A 413 19.43 2.30 -1.39
CA GLU A 413 20.74 1.89 -1.83
C GLU A 413 20.75 0.42 -2.27
N SER A 414 20.17 -0.46 -1.45
CA SER A 414 20.05 -1.89 -1.76
C SER A 414 19.26 -2.13 -3.05
N SER A 415 18.07 -1.51 -3.17
CA SER A 415 17.21 -1.68 -4.35
C SER A 415 17.87 -1.12 -5.62
N PHE A 416 18.64 -0.02 -5.51
CA PHE A 416 19.37 0.57 -6.62
C PHE A 416 20.48 -0.34 -7.13
N TYR A 417 21.33 -0.86 -6.23
CA TYR A 417 22.40 -1.78 -6.62
C TYR A 417 21.88 -3.12 -7.12
N GLU A 418 20.75 -3.60 -6.58
CA GLU A 418 20.11 -4.80 -7.10
C GLU A 418 19.54 -4.58 -8.51
N LEU A 419 18.96 -3.42 -8.78
CA LEU A 419 18.53 -3.07 -10.12
C LEU A 419 19.70 -2.98 -11.10
N GLU A 420 20.82 -2.37 -10.71
CA GLU A 420 22.02 -2.29 -11.53
C GLU A 420 22.60 -3.69 -11.83
N LYS A 421 22.66 -4.57 -10.82
CA LYS A 421 23.05 -5.98 -11.00
C LYS A 421 22.16 -6.67 -12.03
N ASN A 422 20.83 -6.54 -11.89
CA ASN A 422 19.88 -7.19 -12.80
C ASN A 422 19.91 -6.59 -14.21
N ASN A 423 20.20 -5.30 -14.34
CA ASN A 423 20.44 -4.68 -15.65
C ASN A 423 21.65 -5.29 -16.39
N ARG A 424 22.74 -5.57 -15.65
CA ARG A 424 23.90 -6.27 -16.22
C ARG A 424 23.59 -7.74 -16.54
N ASN A 425 22.82 -8.42 -15.69
CA ASN A 425 22.37 -9.80 -15.92
C ASN A 425 21.54 -9.94 -17.20
N LEU A 426 20.67 -8.96 -17.53
CA LEU A 426 19.89 -8.97 -18.76
C LEU A 426 20.79 -9.07 -20.00
N THR A 427 21.85 -8.25 -20.06
CA THR A 427 22.78 -8.26 -21.21
C THR A 427 23.58 -9.56 -21.30
N THR A 428 23.97 -10.11 -20.15
CA THR A 428 24.73 -11.36 -20.09
C THR A 428 23.89 -12.55 -20.52
N THR A 429 22.68 -12.68 -19.97
CA THR A 429 21.76 -13.78 -20.29
C THR A 429 21.24 -13.69 -21.73
N ALA A 430 21.01 -12.50 -22.27
CA ALA A 430 20.66 -12.33 -23.68
C ALA A 430 21.76 -12.84 -24.62
N ARG A 431 23.03 -12.53 -24.32
CA ARG A 431 24.18 -13.06 -25.07
C ARG A 431 24.31 -14.57 -24.94
N GLU A 432 24.06 -15.11 -23.74
CA GLU A 432 24.07 -16.55 -23.48
C GLU A 432 23.04 -17.29 -24.38
N VAL A 433 21.80 -16.77 -24.46
CA VAL A 433 20.76 -17.35 -25.34
C VAL A 433 21.21 -17.34 -26.81
N LEU A 434 21.76 -16.22 -27.30
CA LEU A 434 22.26 -16.13 -28.68
C LEU A 434 23.38 -17.14 -28.95
N SER A 435 24.34 -17.26 -28.04
CA SER A 435 25.46 -18.19 -28.19
C SER A 435 24.99 -19.65 -28.11
N ALA A 436 24.10 -19.98 -27.17
CA ALA A 436 23.56 -21.34 -27.03
C ALA A 436 22.72 -21.75 -28.24
N ARG A 437 21.93 -20.82 -28.80
CA ARG A 437 21.12 -21.07 -30.01
C ARG A 437 22.00 -21.39 -31.21
N GLU A 438 23.08 -20.62 -31.39
CA GLU A 438 24.02 -20.85 -32.47
C GLU A 438 24.83 -22.14 -32.26
N ALA A 439 25.26 -22.46 -31.03
CA ALA A 439 25.90 -23.71 -30.69
C ALA A 439 25.01 -24.93 -31.01
N LEU A 440 23.73 -24.86 -30.66
CA LEU A 440 22.76 -25.92 -31.01
C LEU A 440 22.60 -26.05 -32.53
N ARG A 441 22.52 -24.93 -33.26
CA ARG A 441 22.42 -24.93 -34.72
C ARG A 441 23.64 -25.64 -35.35
N LEU A 442 24.83 -25.28 -34.90
CA LEU A 442 26.08 -25.91 -35.39
C LEU A 442 26.15 -27.40 -35.01
N ALA A 443 25.76 -27.77 -33.77
CA ALA A 443 25.75 -29.16 -33.33
C ALA A 443 24.82 -30.03 -34.21
N ARG A 444 23.63 -29.51 -34.61
CA ARG A 444 22.72 -30.20 -35.52
C ARG A 444 23.33 -30.39 -36.90
N LEU A 445 23.95 -29.35 -37.50
CA LEU A 445 24.63 -29.46 -38.79
C LEU A 445 25.76 -30.47 -38.77
N ARG A 446 26.57 -30.49 -37.69
CA ARG A 446 27.65 -31.44 -37.50
C ARG A 446 27.14 -32.87 -37.35
N LEU A 447 25.98 -33.06 -36.69
CA LEU A 447 25.34 -34.36 -36.57
C LEU A 447 24.83 -34.85 -37.93
N GLU A 448 24.22 -33.99 -38.74
CA GLU A 448 23.80 -34.28 -40.11
C GLU A 448 24.96 -34.65 -41.02
N ALA A 449 26.10 -33.97 -40.86
CA ALA A 449 27.35 -34.29 -41.57
C ALA A 449 28.06 -35.55 -41.03
N GLY A 450 27.56 -36.18 -39.97
CA GLY A 450 28.15 -37.39 -39.37
C GLY A 450 29.45 -37.16 -38.59
N VAL A 451 29.79 -35.90 -38.26
CA VAL A 451 31.08 -35.56 -37.57
C VAL A 451 30.92 -35.36 -36.06
N THR A 452 29.71 -35.58 -35.53
CA THR A 452 29.43 -35.53 -34.08
C THR A 452 28.39 -36.56 -33.66
N THR A 453 28.19 -36.70 -32.34
CA THR A 453 27.22 -37.62 -31.73
C THR A 453 25.92 -36.92 -31.33
N GLN A 454 24.86 -37.68 -31.17
CA GLN A 454 23.58 -37.21 -30.64
C GLN A 454 23.72 -36.54 -29.27
N ARG A 455 24.66 -37.01 -28.46
CA ARG A 455 24.97 -36.43 -27.14
C ARG A 455 25.28 -34.93 -27.20
N GLU A 456 26.06 -34.49 -28.21
CA GLU A 456 26.40 -33.07 -28.38
C GLU A 456 25.16 -32.24 -28.65
N VAL A 457 24.24 -32.72 -29.47
CA VAL A 457 22.95 -32.05 -29.75
C VAL A 457 22.08 -31.98 -28.49
N VAL A 458 21.97 -33.09 -27.74
CA VAL A 458 21.19 -33.15 -26.50
C VAL A 458 21.75 -32.16 -25.45
N ASN A 459 23.09 -32.11 -25.30
CA ASN A 459 23.72 -31.17 -24.36
C ASN A 459 23.46 -29.71 -24.78
N ASN A 460 23.67 -29.36 -26.05
CA ASN A 460 23.44 -28.00 -26.53
C ASN A 460 21.93 -27.61 -26.46
N GLN A 461 21.01 -28.58 -26.65
CA GLN A 461 19.58 -28.34 -26.46
C GLN A 461 19.26 -28.03 -25.00
N ARG A 462 19.82 -28.80 -24.06
CA ARG A 462 19.67 -28.54 -22.63
C ARG A 462 20.23 -27.17 -22.25
N ASP A 463 21.42 -26.83 -22.74
CA ASP A 463 22.11 -25.57 -22.45
C ASP A 463 21.29 -24.37 -22.99
N LEU A 464 20.70 -24.49 -24.18
CA LEU A 464 19.77 -23.48 -24.72
C LEU A 464 18.53 -23.33 -23.85
N THR A 465 17.87 -24.44 -23.49
CA THR A 465 16.67 -24.39 -22.62
C THR A 465 16.98 -23.70 -21.29
N GLN A 466 18.12 -24.04 -20.67
CA GLN A 466 18.55 -23.40 -19.44
C GLN A 466 18.87 -21.91 -19.61
N ALA A 467 19.50 -21.52 -20.73
CA ALA A 467 19.78 -20.13 -21.05
C ALA A 467 18.50 -19.32 -21.24
N GLU A 468 17.50 -19.87 -21.95
CA GLU A 468 16.18 -19.23 -22.14
C GLU A 468 15.43 -19.06 -20.82
N VAL A 469 15.43 -20.07 -19.93
CA VAL A 469 14.84 -19.96 -18.58
C VAL A 469 15.56 -18.89 -17.76
N ARG A 470 16.91 -18.87 -17.77
CA ARG A 470 17.67 -17.81 -17.05
C ARG A 470 17.39 -16.41 -17.58
N HIS A 471 17.23 -16.26 -18.89
CA HIS A 471 16.90 -14.97 -19.49
C HIS A 471 15.48 -14.51 -19.16
N SER A 472 14.50 -15.40 -19.20
CA SER A 472 13.13 -15.10 -18.76
C SER A 472 13.09 -14.67 -17.29
N ASN A 473 13.81 -15.38 -16.42
CA ASN A 473 13.97 -15.01 -15.01
C ASN A 473 14.62 -13.63 -14.86
N ALA A 474 15.67 -13.33 -15.64
CA ALA A 474 16.37 -12.05 -15.58
C ALA A 474 15.46 -10.87 -15.97
N ILE A 475 14.57 -11.03 -16.96
CA ILE A 475 13.57 -10.02 -17.34
C ILE A 475 12.61 -9.76 -16.18
N SER A 476 12.05 -10.82 -15.59
CA SER A 476 11.11 -10.70 -14.48
C SER A 476 11.78 -10.09 -13.25
N ASP A 477 13.00 -10.53 -12.91
CA ASP A 477 13.77 -9.99 -11.80
C ASP A 477 14.06 -8.50 -11.98
N TYR A 478 14.45 -8.08 -13.18
CA TYR A 478 14.68 -6.68 -13.49
C TYR A 478 13.41 -5.84 -13.28
N ASN A 479 12.29 -6.27 -13.86
CA ASN A 479 11.02 -5.56 -13.75
C ASN A 479 10.54 -5.47 -12.30
N ARG A 480 10.69 -6.56 -11.52
CA ARG A 480 10.35 -6.56 -10.07
C ARG A 480 11.22 -5.57 -9.29
N ARG A 481 12.53 -5.52 -9.55
CA ARG A 481 13.43 -4.57 -8.88
C ARG A 481 13.18 -3.14 -9.30
N LEU A 482 12.75 -2.90 -10.54
CA LEU A 482 12.33 -1.59 -11.00
C LEU A 482 11.06 -1.12 -10.26
N ALA A 483 10.06 -1.98 -10.13
CA ALA A 483 8.85 -1.68 -9.35
C ALA A 483 9.16 -1.47 -7.85
N GLU A 484 10.07 -2.27 -7.29
CA GLU A 484 10.51 -2.10 -5.90
C GLU A 484 11.22 -0.75 -5.69
N LEU A 485 12.14 -0.35 -6.57
CA LEU A 485 12.83 0.94 -6.48
C LEU A 485 11.83 2.11 -6.61
N ARG A 486 10.84 2.01 -7.50
CA ARG A 486 9.70 2.94 -7.60
C ARG A 486 9.01 3.10 -6.23
N ARG A 487 8.68 2.00 -5.57
CA ARG A 487 8.06 2.02 -4.25
C ARG A 487 9.00 2.59 -3.17
N ARG A 488 10.29 2.22 -3.19
CA ARG A 488 11.27 2.66 -2.17
C ARG A 488 11.62 4.13 -2.27
N THR A 489 11.59 4.72 -3.46
CA THR A 489 11.84 6.15 -3.68
C THR A 489 10.59 7.00 -3.54
N GLY A 490 9.40 6.42 -3.69
CA GLY A 490 8.15 7.18 -3.76
C GLY A 490 7.94 7.92 -5.08
N LEU A 491 8.75 7.63 -6.10
CA LEU A 491 8.63 8.23 -7.44
C LEU A 491 7.90 7.29 -8.39
N ASP A 492 6.93 7.81 -9.14
CA ASP A 492 6.24 7.08 -10.21
C ASP A 492 6.84 7.40 -11.60
N GLN A 493 8.19 7.52 -11.66
CA GLN A 493 8.90 7.91 -12.88
C GLN A 493 9.70 6.74 -13.44
N ILE A 494 9.06 5.95 -14.30
CA ILE A 494 9.72 4.93 -15.12
C ILE A 494 9.77 5.42 -16.55
N ALA A 495 10.98 5.53 -17.14
CA ALA A 495 11.14 5.80 -18.56
C ALA A 495 10.85 4.53 -19.35
N LEU A 496 9.76 4.54 -20.11
CA LEU A 496 9.37 3.42 -20.95
C LEU A 496 10.41 3.17 -22.05
N CYS A 497 10.67 1.89 -22.35
CA CYS A 497 11.49 1.47 -23.49
C CYS A 497 10.74 1.68 -24.83
N THR A 498 10.36 2.92 -25.13
CA THR A 498 9.78 3.24 -26.43
C THR A 498 10.88 3.31 -27.48
N PRO A 499 10.76 2.65 -28.64
CA PRO A 499 11.66 2.91 -29.75
C PRO A 499 11.54 4.38 -30.13
N PRO A 500 12.67 5.09 -30.40
CA PRO A 500 12.61 6.45 -30.87
C PRO A 500 11.70 6.49 -32.10
N ALA A 501 10.70 7.39 -32.09
CA ALA A 501 9.82 7.58 -33.23
C ALA A 501 10.67 7.91 -34.44
N LEU A 502 10.58 7.07 -35.46
CA LEU A 502 11.22 7.36 -36.73
C LEU A 502 10.65 8.72 -37.23
N PRO A 503 11.49 9.69 -37.63
CA PRO A 503 10.98 10.94 -38.13
C PRO A 503 10.03 10.65 -39.29
N ALA A 504 8.83 11.24 -39.26
CA ALA A 504 7.76 11.01 -40.23
C ALA A 504 8.14 11.42 -41.67
N VAL A 505 9.25 12.14 -41.84
CA VAL A 505 9.77 12.59 -43.14
C VAL A 505 11.20 12.06 -43.27
N LYS A 506 11.43 11.21 -44.28
CA LYS A 506 12.78 10.83 -44.68
C LYS A 506 13.57 12.14 -44.95
N PRO A 507 14.72 12.36 -44.29
CA PRO A 507 15.57 13.48 -44.64
C PRO A 507 15.97 13.34 -46.12
N LYS A 508 15.70 14.36 -46.93
CA LYS A 508 16.22 14.43 -48.32
C LYS A 508 17.73 14.54 -48.22
N PHE A 509 18.41 13.49 -48.62
CA PHE A 509 19.85 13.52 -48.79
C PHE A 509 20.20 14.38 -50.04
N GLU A 510 20.66 15.58 -49.84
CA GLU A 510 21.49 16.28 -50.80
C GLU A 510 22.96 16.06 -50.36
N GLY A 511 23.58 15.12 -51.02
CA GLY A 511 25.02 15.03 -51.29
C GLY A 511 25.99 15.14 -50.10
N VAL A 512 26.02 14.23 -49.14
CA VAL A 512 27.22 13.93 -48.34
C VAL A 512 27.24 12.44 -47.97
N SER A 513 28.44 11.87 -48.13
CA SER A 513 28.85 10.50 -47.87
C SER A 513 28.15 9.77 -46.73
N ASN A 514 27.98 8.46 -46.94
CA ASN A 514 27.53 7.41 -45.99
C ASN A 514 28.19 7.49 -44.62
N VAL A 515 27.77 8.45 -43.79
CA VAL A 515 27.98 8.37 -42.35
C VAL A 515 26.77 7.62 -41.79
N PRO A 516 26.92 6.44 -41.20
CA PRO A 516 25.81 5.80 -40.50
C PRO A 516 25.34 6.79 -39.43
N VAL A 517 24.09 7.20 -39.48
CA VAL A 517 23.45 7.90 -38.36
C VAL A 517 23.46 6.89 -37.20
N GLU A 518 24.42 7.00 -36.32
CA GLU A 518 24.42 6.23 -35.08
C GLU A 518 23.12 6.59 -34.34
N GLN A 519 22.20 5.64 -34.28
CA GLN A 519 21.05 5.76 -33.40
C GLN A 519 21.58 5.94 -31.98
N PRO A 520 21.06 6.88 -31.19
CA PRO A 520 21.46 7.03 -29.80
C PRO A 520 21.41 5.66 -29.14
N ALA A 521 22.50 5.29 -28.49
CA ALA A 521 22.63 3.97 -27.86
C ALA A 521 21.44 3.76 -26.90
N LEU A 522 20.63 2.74 -27.16
CA LEU A 522 19.58 2.34 -26.23
C LEU A 522 20.24 1.97 -24.89
N LEU A 523 19.59 2.33 -23.80
CA LEU A 523 20.01 1.89 -22.47
C LEU A 523 20.14 0.35 -22.44
N PRO A 524 21.11 -0.22 -21.73
CA PRO A 524 21.42 -1.65 -21.79
C PRO A 524 20.21 -2.57 -21.61
N ALA A 525 19.28 -2.25 -20.70
CA ALA A 525 18.05 -3.01 -20.49
C ALA A 525 17.12 -2.99 -21.70
N CYS A 526 16.98 -1.84 -22.37
CA CYS A 526 16.17 -1.71 -23.58
C CYS A 526 16.81 -2.39 -24.81
N GLN A 527 18.14 -2.50 -24.83
CA GLN A 527 18.87 -3.25 -25.88
C GLN A 527 18.67 -4.76 -25.70
N ALA A 528 18.71 -5.26 -24.46
CA ALA A 528 18.50 -6.67 -24.16
C ALA A 528 17.09 -7.16 -24.58
N ALA A 529 16.08 -6.30 -24.46
CA ALA A 529 14.73 -6.62 -24.90
C ALA A 529 14.60 -6.81 -26.43
N LYS A 530 15.47 -6.18 -27.24
CA LYS A 530 15.48 -6.33 -28.71
C LYS A 530 16.23 -7.57 -29.19
N ALA A 531 17.18 -8.08 -28.42
CA ALA A 531 18.04 -9.18 -28.86
C ALA A 531 17.33 -10.54 -28.87
N VAL A 532 16.14 -10.67 -28.31
CA VAL A 532 15.38 -11.94 -28.16
C VAL A 532 14.18 -12.02 -29.12
N LEU A 533 13.84 -10.94 -29.81
CA LEU A 533 12.85 -10.91 -30.88
C LEU A 533 13.51 -11.25 -32.22
#